data_af70704c3c42d0ca7d4c35d841463092
#
_entry.id   af70704c3c42d0ca7d4c35d841463092
#
_cell.length_a   1.000
_cell.length_b   1.000
_cell.length_c   1.000
_cell.angle_alpha   90.00
_cell.angle_beta   90.00
_cell.angle_gamma   90.00
#
_symmetry.space_group_name_H-M   'P 1'
#
loop_
_entity.id
_entity.type
_entity.pdbx_description
1 polymer ?
#
loop_
_entity_poly.entity_id
_entity_poly.type
_entity_poly.pdbx_seq_one_letter_code
_entity_poly.pdbx_strand_id
1 'polypeptide(L)'
;MTSAQIMLIVVYSRNKVQERAILWHDLLQLGGQTQVPWLISGDFNNVLTTTDRLGQLVTASEVHEFKQCIDNMQLTPLRTKGYFFTWCNKQNANDRVYSKIDWAFGNFNWTKDYGHVETNFLEPRVSDHSPIIVQLWKRKTIHPRPFKLYMVTMEHKDFRPMVDRVW
;
A
#
# COMPACT_ATOMS: atom_id res chain seq x y z
N MET A 1 -6.58 28.74 -8.20
CA MET A 1 -6.12 27.33 -8.16
C MET A 1 -6.05 26.94 -6.70
N THR A 2 -6.94 26.09 -6.23
CA THR A 2 -6.86 25.55 -4.86
C THR A 2 -5.68 24.60 -4.79
N SER A 3 -4.69 24.87 -3.93
CA SER A 3 -3.59 23.96 -3.68
C SER A 3 -4.16 22.67 -3.06
N ALA A 4 -3.90 21.53 -3.69
CA ALA A 4 -4.26 20.25 -3.10
C ALA A 4 -3.41 20.03 -1.83
N GLN A 5 -4.07 19.92 -0.69
CA GLN A 5 -3.41 19.64 0.59
C GLN A 5 -3.42 18.14 0.82
N ILE A 6 -2.26 17.56 1.12
CA ILE A 6 -2.09 16.15 1.49
C ILE A 6 -1.39 16.08 2.84
N MET A 7 -1.78 15.16 3.69
CA MET A 7 -1.03 14.81 4.89
C MET A 7 -0.16 13.59 4.61
N LEU A 8 1.14 13.69 4.89
CA LEU A 8 2.10 12.60 4.76
C LEU A 8 2.71 12.33 6.13
N ILE A 9 2.63 11.08 6.59
CA ILE A 9 3.29 10.61 7.81
C ILE A 9 4.25 9.48 7.44
N VAL A 10 5.48 9.58 7.94
CA VAL A 10 6.48 8.51 7.86
C VAL A 10 6.60 7.87 9.23
N VAL A 11 6.42 6.54 9.27
CA VAL A 11 6.47 5.75 10.51
C VAL A 11 7.80 5.00 10.58
N TYR A 12 8.39 5.02 11.78
CA TYR A 12 9.45 4.13 12.18
C TYR A 12 9.12 3.60 13.58
N SER A 13 8.58 2.41 13.64
CA SER A 13 8.04 1.83 14.86
C SER A 13 9.09 1.09 15.67
N ARG A 14 8.84 0.93 16.96
CA ARG A 14 9.68 0.18 17.90
C ARG A 14 9.49 -1.33 17.75
N ASN A 15 10.55 -2.11 18.09
CA ASN A 15 10.51 -3.57 18.03
C ASN A 15 9.60 -4.18 19.11
N LYS A 16 9.51 -3.56 20.29
CA LYS A 16 8.72 -4.09 21.41
C LYS A 16 7.24 -3.76 21.25
N VAL A 17 6.39 -4.77 21.44
CA VAL A 17 4.93 -4.66 21.31
C VAL A 17 4.36 -3.54 22.19
N GLN A 18 4.78 -3.46 23.46
CA GLN A 18 4.28 -2.46 24.41
C GLN A 18 4.60 -1.02 23.96
N GLU A 19 5.76 -0.81 23.33
CA GLU A 19 6.16 0.50 22.83
C GLU A 19 5.39 0.89 21.56
N ARG A 20 4.93 -0.09 20.77
CA ARG A 20 4.09 0.14 19.60
C ARG A 20 2.68 0.58 19.94
N ALA A 21 2.14 0.14 21.07
CA ALA A 21 0.79 0.53 21.51
C ALA A 21 0.63 2.06 21.67
N ILE A 22 1.70 2.75 22.09
CA ILE A 22 1.73 4.22 22.15
C ILE A 22 1.59 4.82 20.75
N LEU A 23 2.33 4.30 19.78
CA LEU A 23 2.25 4.75 18.40
C LEU A 23 0.84 4.54 17.82
N TRP A 24 0.20 3.39 18.10
CA TRP A 24 -1.18 3.15 17.65
C TRP A 24 -2.16 4.16 18.22
N HIS A 25 -2.01 4.51 19.50
CA HIS A 25 -2.84 5.54 20.12
C HIS A 25 -2.65 6.91 19.46
N ASP A 26 -1.42 7.34 19.24
CA ASP A 26 -1.10 8.63 18.63
C ASP A 26 -1.61 8.72 17.19
N LEU A 27 -1.46 7.64 16.42
CA LEU A 27 -1.97 7.56 15.04
C LEU A 27 -3.50 7.65 14.99
N LEU A 28 -4.20 6.99 15.93
CA LEU A 28 -5.66 7.08 16.04
C LEU A 28 -6.14 8.51 16.32
N GLN A 29 -5.44 9.24 17.19
CA GLN A 29 -5.77 10.64 17.49
C GLN A 29 -5.56 11.53 16.24
N LEU A 30 -4.45 11.35 15.51
CA LEU A 30 -4.19 12.09 14.28
C LEU A 30 -5.20 11.77 13.18
N GLY A 31 -5.52 10.49 13.00
CA GLY A 31 -6.45 10.02 11.97
C GLY A 31 -7.87 10.57 12.16
N GLY A 32 -8.36 10.62 13.39
CA GLY A 32 -9.71 11.13 13.71
C GLY A 32 -9.92 12.62 13.40
N GLN A 33 -8.84 13.38 13.26
CA GLN A 33 -8.89 14.83 12.98
C GLN A 33 -8.64 15.16 11.48
N THR A 34 -8.30 14.16 10.66
CA THR A 34 -7.81 14.40 9.31
C THR A 34 -8.93 14.34 8.28
N GLN A 35 -9.21 15.49 7.65
CA GLN A 35 -10.20 15.62 6.56
C GLN A 35 -9.58 15.67 5.16
N VAL A 36 -8.26 15.67 5.06
CA VAL A 36 -7.51 15.71 3.79
C VAL A 36 -7.07 14.30 3.37
N PRO A 37 -6.71 14.10 2.09
CA PRO A 37 -6.02 12.87 1.68
C PRO A 37 -4.81 12.61 2.56
N TRP A 38 -4.75 11.43 3.18
CA TRP A 38 -3.72 11.05 4.12
C TRP A 38 -3.00 9.80 3.64
N LEU A 39 -1.69 9.91 3.50
CA LEU A 39 -0.77 8.80 3.27
C LEU A 39 0.11 8.60 4.51
N ILE A 40 0.11 7.38 5.02
CA ILE A 40 1.01 6.95 6.08
C ILE A 40 1.85 5.78 5.57
N SER A 41 3.18 5.86 5.69
CA SER A 41 4.07 4.83 5.15
C SER A 41 5.34 4.71 5.99
N GLY A 42 5.92 3.50 6.02
CA GLY A 42 7.18 3.23 6.70
C GLY A 42 7.22 1.87 7.35
N ASP A 43 8.14 1.71 8.31
CA ASP A 43 8.31 0.51 9.12
C ASP A 43 7.37 0.54 10.33
N PHE A 44 6.32 -0.29 10.27
CA PHE A 44 5.37 -0.49 11.38
C PHE A 44 5.81 -1.60 12.34
N ASN A 45 6.85 -2.33 11.95
CA ASN A 45 7.38 -3.47 12.69
C ASN A 45 6.31 -4.52 13.07
N ASN A 46 5.24 -4.59 12.26
CA ASN A 46 4.10 -5.47 12.50
C ASN A 46 3.51 -6.00 11.19
N VAL A 47 3.00 -7.22 11.26
CA VAL A 47 2.31 -7.92 10.16
C VAL A 47 0.80 -7.70 10.26
N LEU A 48 0.08 -7.71 9.14
CA LEU A 48 -1.38 -7.60 9.09
C LEU A 48 -2.08 -8.96 9.01
N THR A 49 -1.36 -9.96 8.53
CA THR A 49 -1.89 -11.32 8.37
C THR A 49 -0.83 -12.36 8.74
N THR A 50 -1.26 -13.58 8.95
CA THR A 50 -0.34 -14.70 9.23
C THR A 50 0.54 -15.06 8.03
N THR A 51 0.16 -14.69 6.82
CA THR A 51 0.93 -14.93 5.59
C THR A 51 2.01 -13.89 5.32
N ASP A 52 2.03 -12.80 6.12
CA ASP A 52 3.02 -11.73 5.98
C ASP A 52 4.39 -12.08 6.58
N ARG A 53 4.57 -13.31 7.09
CA ARG A 53 5.85 -13.82 7.58
C ARG A 53 6.11 -15.24 7.10
N LEU A 54 7.38 -15.51 6.76
CA LEU A 54 7.91 -16.83 6.40
C LEU A 54 9.08 -17.15 7.34
N GLY A 55 9.22 -18.42 7.74
CA GLY A 55 10.32 -18.90 8.60
C GLY A 55 10.02 -18.81 10.11
N GLN A 56 8.98 -18.09 10.54
CA GLN A 56 8.53 -18.03 11.91
C GLN A 56 7.00 -17.89 11.97
N LEU A 57 6.36 -18.57 12.91
CA LEU A 57 4.91 -18.48 13.11
C LEU A 57 4.51 -17.08 13.56
N VAL A 58 3.38 -16.63 13.05
CA VAL A 58 2.69 -15.41 13.46
C VAL A 58 1.47 -15.81 14.30
N THR A 59 1.34 -15.24 15.48
CA THR A 59 0.18 -15.47 16.34
C THR A 59 -0.96 -14.52 16.03
N ALA A 60 -2.20 -14.93 16.32
CA ALA A 60 -3.37 -14.07 16.14
C ALA A 60 -3.29 -12.79 16.98
N SER A 61 -2.72 -12.85 18.18
CA SER A 61 -2.52 -11.69 19.06
C SER A 61 -1.52 -10.67 18.47
N GLU A 62 -0.47 -11.14 17.78
CA GLU A 62 0.51 -10.26 17.13
C GLU A 62 -0.15 -9.42 16.01
N VAL A 63 -1.09 -10.00 15.29
CA VAL A 63 -1.82 -9.33 14.19
C VAL A 63 -2.89 -8.38 14.71
N HIS A 64 -3.60 -8.78 15.79
CA HIS A 64 -4.88 -8.20 16.21
C HIS A 64 -4.81 -6.70 16.48
N GLU A 65 -3.87 -6.26 17.32
CA GLU A 65 -3.77 -4.86 17.76
C GLU A 65 -3.50 -3.90 16.58
N PHE A 66 -2.55 -4.27 15.73
CA PHE A 66 -2.21 -3.46 14.56
C PHE A 66 -3.34 -3.42 13.56
N LYS A 67 -3.94 -4.57 13.25
CA LYS A 67 -5.08 -4.64 12.35
C LYS A 67 -6.25 -3.80 12.86
N GLN A 68 -6.57 -3.90 14.14
CA GLN A 68 -7.62 -3.09 14.78
C GLN A 68 -7.32 -1.58 14.69
N CYS A 69 -6.06 -1.19 14.87
CA CYS A 69 -5.65 0.20 14.71
C CYS A 69 -5.89 0.71 13.27
N ILE A 70 -5.47 -0.05 12.26
CA ILE A 70 -5.66 0.30 10.85
C ILE A 70 -7.15 0.36 10.49
N ASP A 71 -7.95 -0.61 10.95
CA ASP A 71 -9.39 -0.67 10.71
C ASP A 71 -10.13 0.52 11.38
N ASN A 72 -9.77 0.87 12.61
CA ASN A 72 -10.36 2.00 13.33
C ASN A 72 -10.04 3.36 12.67
N MET A 73 -8.87 3.50 12.06
CA MET A 73 -8.50 4.67 11.27
C MET A 73 -9.11 4.66 9.85
N GLN A 74 -9.82 3.60 9.48
CA GLN A 74 -10.37 3.39 8.13
C GLN A 74 -9.28 3.53 7.04
N LEU A 75 -8.09 3.03 7.34
CA LEU A 75 -6.97 3.04 6.41
C LEU A 75 -6.99 1.79 5.53
N THR A 76 -6.68 1.97 4.26
CA THR A 76 -6.58 0.90 3.27
C THR A 76 -5.14 0.77 2.79
N PRO A 77 -4.56 -0.45 2.75
CA PRO A 77 -3.25 -0.66 2.16
C PRO A 77 -3.22 -0.21 0.70
N LEU A 78 -2.20 0.52 0.30
CA LEU A 78 -2.00 0.87 -1.10
C LEU A 78 -1.64 -0.39 -1.90
N ARG A 79 -1.95 -0.36 -3.20
CA ARG A 79 -1.47 -1.41 -4.11
C ARG A 79 0.05 -1.42 -4.13
N THR A 80 0.63 -2.62 -4.04
CA THR A 80 2.07 -2.80 -3.94
C THR A 80 2.64 -3.46 -5.18
N LYS A 81 3.89 -3.10 -5.52
CA LYS A 81 4.73 -3.74 -6.53
C LYS A 81 6.10 -4.05 -5.93
N GLY A 82 6.85 -4.91 -6.60
CA GLY A 82 8.19 -5.31 -6.20
C GLY A 82 8.20 -6.43 -5.17
N TYR A 83 9.02 -6.31 -4.14
CA TYR A 83 9.20 -7.35 -3.14
C TYR A 83 8.00 -7.45 -2.20
N PHE A 84 7.52 -8.67 -1.98
CA PHE A 84 6.41 -8.91 -1.05
C PHE A 84 6.87 -8.80 0.41
N PHE A 85 7.93 -9.54 0.76
CA PHE A 85 8.54 -9.42 2.09
C PHE A 85 9.48 -8.22 2.09
N THR A 86 9.27 -7.32 3.03
CA THR A 86 9.98 -6.04 3.08
C THR A 86 11.16 -6.05 4.03
N TRP A 87 11.29 -7.09 4.84
CA TRP A 87 12.37 -7.27 5.81
C TRP A 87 12.84 -8.74 5.86
N CYS A 88 14.13 -8.91 6.18
CA CYS A 88 14.74 -10.21 6.38
C CYS A 88 15.80 -10.14 7.50
N ASN A 89 15.77 -11.10 8.43
CA ASN A 89 16.75 -11.15 9.52
C ASN A 89 18.19 -11.53 9.07
N LYS A 90 18.40 -11.83 7.80
CA LYS A 90 19.69 -12.22 7.17
C LYS A 90 20.43 -13.36 7.86
N GLN A 91 19.75 -14.19 8.66
CA GLN A 91 20.32 -15.38 9.28
C GLN A 91 20.59 -16.49 8.24
N ASN A 92 21.23 -17.58 8.66
CA ASN A 92 21.44 -18.76 7.82
C ASN A 92 20.11 -19.35 7.32
N ALA A 93 20.17 -20.17 6.27
CA ALA A 93 18.97 -20.61 5.55
C ALA A 93 17.88 -21.23 6.45
N ASN A 94 18.26 -22.02 7.45
CA ASN A 94 17.31 -22.69 8.36
C ASN A 94 16.68 -21.76 9.40
N ASP A 95 17.33 -20.64 9.73
CA ASP A 95 16.88 -19.66 10.72
C ASP A 95 16.43 -18.36 10.08
N ARG A 96 16.31 -18.35 8.74
CA ARG A 96 15.95 -17.16 8.00
C ARG A 96 14.49 -16.85 8.10
N VAL A 97 14.19 -15.61 8.49
CA VAL A 97 12.84 -15.07 8.60
C VAL A 97 12.68 -13.93 7.61
N TYR A 98 11.60 -13.96 6.86
CA TYR A 98 11.14 -12.86 6.02
C TYR A 98 9.81 -12.34 6.56
N SER A 99 9.64 -11.02 6.60
CA SER A 99 8.39 -10.41 7.06
C SER A 99 8.02 -9.20 6.21
N LYS A 100 6.73 -9.02 6.00
CA LYS A 100 6.18 -7.78 5.48
C LYS A 100 5.77 -6.91 6.67
N ILE A 101 6.63 -5.97 7.04
CA ILE A 101 6.47 -5.09 8.19
C ILE A 101 6.51 -3.62 7.82
N ASP A 102 6.91 -3.33 6.58
CA ASP A 102 6.83 -2.01 5.98
C ASP A 102 5.56 -1.90 5.16
N TRP A 103 4.83 -0.82 5.35
CA TRP A 103 3.51 -0.62 4.77
C TRP A 103 3.34 0.79 4.21
N ALA A 104 2.34 0.94 3.35
CA ALA A 104 1.81 2.22 2.94
C ALA A 104 0.28 2.13 2.95
N PHE A 105 -0.38 3.05 3.64
CA PHE A 105 -1.82 3.12 3.79
C PHE A 105 -2.33 4.48 3.38
N GLY A 106 -3.56 4.51 2.85
CA GLY A 106 -4.29 5.73 2.57
C GLY A 106 -5.67 5.71 3.20
N ASN A 107 -6.19 6.88 3.59
CA ASN A 107 -7.57 7.03 4.02
C ASN A 107 -8.53 7.06 2.82
N PHE A 108 -9.84 7.16 3.07
CA PHE A 108 -10.86 7.25 2.02
C PHE A 108 -10.58 8.40 1.03
N ASN A 109 -10.21 9.60 1.52
CA ASN A 109 -9.91 10.74 0.66
C ASN A 109 -8.67 10.49 -0.21
N TRP A 110 -7.65 9.80 0.33
CA TRP A 110 -6.53 9.34 -0.47
C TRP A 110 -6.95 8.39 -1.59
N THR A 111 -7.75 7.39 -1.25
CA THR A 111 -8.23 6.41 -2.24
C THR A 111 -9.06 7.06 -3.34
N LYS A 112 -9.88 8.04 -3.00
CA LYS A 112 -10.68 8.82 -3.94
C LYS A 112 -9.81 9.61 -4.92
N ASP A 113 -8.83 10.37 -4.42
CA ASP A 113 -8.08 11.33 -5.23
C ASP A 113 -6.79 10.74 -5.81
N TYR A 114 -6.17 9.79 -5.09
CA TYR A 114 -4.86 9.18 -5.41
C TYR A 114 -4.91 7.66 -5.53
N GLY A 115 -6.09 7.04 -5.68
CA GLY A 115 -6.23 5.58 -5.76
C GLY A 115 -5.47 4.89 -6.91
N HIS A 116 -4.91 5.67 -7.83
CA HIS A 116 -4.00 5.20 -8.88
C HIS A 116 -2.54 5.08 -8.42
N VAL A 117 -2.20 5.65 -7.27
CA VAL A 117 -0.84 5.63 -6.70
C VAL A 117 -0.55 4.23 -6.17
N GLU A 118 0.64 3.75 -6.47
CA GLU A 118 1.13 2.44 -6.06
C GLU A 118 2.43 2.61 -5.26
N THR A 119 2.63 1.71 -4.31
CA THR A 119 3.86 1.61 -3.54
C THR A 119 4.78 0.58 -4.20
N ASN A 120 6.03 0.94 -4.42
CA ASN A 120 7.04 0.03 -4.94
C ASN A 120 8.06 -0.30 -3.87
N PHE A 121 8.15 -1.58 -3.48
CA PHE A 121 9.18 -2.09 -2.57
C PHE A 121 10.36 -2.58 -3.40
N LEU A 122 11.48 -1.86 -3.27
CA LEU A 122 12.69 -2.17 -4.04
C LEU A 122 13.50 -3.28 -3.38
N GLU A 123 14.48 -3.80 -4.12
CA GLU A 123 15.44 -4.75 -3.60
C GLU A 123 16.20 -4.18 -2.39
N PRO A 124 16.26 -4.91 -1.25
CA PRO A 124 16.89 -4.41 -0.02
C PRO A 124 18.42 -4.25 -0.12
N ARG A 125 19.09 -4.88 -1.10
CA ARG A 125 20.53 -4.83 -1.32
C ARG A 125 21.32 -5.10 -0.02
N VAL A 126 22.01 -4.06 0.50
CA VAL A 126 22.82 -4.15 1.74
C VAL A 126 21.97 -4.02 3.01
N SER A 127 20.80 -3.38 2.92
CA SER A 127 19.85 -3.25 4.05
C SER A 127 19.10 -4.55 4.31
N ASP A 128 18.64 -4.76 5.54
CA ASP A 128 17.68 -5.80 5.90
C ASP A 128 16.24 -5.41 5.56
N HIS A 129 15.95 -4.12 5.25
CA HIS A 129 14.69 -3.61 4.76
C HIS A 129 14.71 -3.26 3.28
N SER A 130 13.55 -3.42 2.62
CA SER A 130 13.29 -2.95 1.27
C SER A 130 12.98 -1.45 1.27
N PRO A 131 13.65 -0.63 0.44
CA PRO A 131 13.28 0.76 0.28
C PRO A 131 11.87 0.91 -0.26
N ILE A 132 11.11 1.88 0.25
CA ILE A 132 9.73 2.19 -0.16
C ILE A 132 9.75 3.41 -1.09
N ILE A 133 9.13 3.28 -2.26
CA ILE A 133 8.89 4.40 -3.16
C ILE A 133 7.40 4.54 -3.39
N VAL A 134 6.84 5.70 -3.04
CA VAL A 134 5.49 6.11 -3.40
C VAL A 134 5.58 7.25 -4.39
N GLN A 135 5.17 7.00 -5.64
CA GLN A 135 5.24 7.99 -6.70
C GLN A 135 3.88 8.69 -6.86
N LEU A 136 3.76 9.90 -6.34
CA LEU A 136 2.51 10.67 -6.31
C LEU A 136 2.05 11.11 -7.70
N TRP A 137 2.97 11.40 -8.60
CA TRP A 137 2.66 11.82 -9.97
C TRP A 137 3.13 10.78 -10.97
N LYS A 138 2.22 10.27 -11.75
CA LYS A 138 2.62 9.54 -12.96
C LYS A 138 3.32 10.53 -13.88
N ARG A 139 4.57 10.28 -14.28
CA ARG A 139 5.11 10.93 -15.48
C ARG A 139 4.06 10.72 -16.58
N LYS A 140 3.53 11.80 -17.15
CA LYS A 140 2.75 11.70 -18.38
C LYS A 140 3.67 11.08 -19.43
N THR A 141 3.63 9.77 -19.56
CA THR A 141 4.13 9.13 -20.77
C THR A 141 3.16 9.55 -21.86
N ILE A 142 3.63 10.46 -22.72
CA ILE A 142 2.91 10.95 -23.90
C ILE A 142 2.91 9.81 -24.97
N HIS A 143 2.63 8.60 -24.55
CA HIS A 143 2.31 7.54 -25.47
C HIS A 143 0.79 7.39 -25.44
N PRO A 144 0.08 7.85 -26.48
CA PRO A 144 -1.32 7.53 -26.62
C PRO A 144 -1.41 6.01 -26.55
N ARG A 145 -2.18 5.48 -25.62
CA ARG A 145 -2.44 4.04 -25.59
C ARG A 145 -3.10 3.71 -26.92
N PRO A 146 -2.52 2.82 -27.74
CA PRO A 146 -3.18 2.45 -28.98
C PRO A 146 -4.57 1.92 -28.63
N PHE A 147 -5.58 2.44 -29.33
CA PHE A 147 -6.93 1.92 -29.20
C PHE A 147 -6.90 0.43 -29.55
N LYS A 148 -7.33 -0.41 -28.62
CA LYS A 148 -7.44 -1.86 -28.85
C LYS A 148 -8.90 -2.21 -29.03
N LEU A 149 -9.28 -2.47 -30.27
CA LEU A 149 -10.57 -3.07 -30.55
C LEU A 149 -10.43 -4.59 -30.44
N TYR A 150 -11.17 -5.19 -29.52
CA TYR A 150 -11.17 -6.64 -29.39
C TYR A 150 -12.09 -7.26 -30.45
N MET A 151 -11.67 -8.36 -31.08
CA MET A 151 -12.44 -9.08 -32.10
C MET A 151 -13.87 -9.41 -31.62
N VAL A 152 -14.02 -9.87 -30.39
CA VAL A 152 -15.32 -10.16 -29.76
C VAL A 152 -16.27 -8.97 -29.73
N THR A 153 -15.73 -7.73 -29.67
CA THR A 153 -16.56 -6.51 -29.72
C THR A 153 -17.10 -6.28 -31.13
N MET A 154 -16.31 -6.59 -32.16
CA MET A 154 -16.74 -6.45 -33.57
C MET A 154 -17.79 -7.49 -33.98
N GLU A 155 -17.79 -8.65 -33.33
CA GLU A 155 -18.74 -9.74 -33.56
C GLU A 155 -20.09 -9.52 -32.85
N HIS A 156 -20.15 -8.53 -31.92
CA HIS A 156 -21.41 -8.22 -31.24
C HIS A 156 -22.44 -7.65 -32.21
N LYS A 157 -23.67 -8.17 -32.17
CA LYS A 157 -24.77 -7.82 -33.09
C LYS A 157 -25.05 -6.33 -33.22
N ASP A 158 -24.85 -5.56 -32.16
CA ASP A 158 -25.11 -4.12 -32.10
C ASP A 158 -23.89 -3.27 -32.49
N PHE A 159 -22.73 -3.89 -32.74
CA PHE A 159 -21.51 -3.14 -33.03
C PHE A 159 -21.64 -2.34 -34.37
N ARG A 160 -22.03 -2.99 -35.44
CA ARG A 160 -22.17 -2.36 -36.76
C ARG A 160 -23.22 -1.24 -36.75
N PRO A 161 -24.46 -1.47 -36.25
CA PRO A 161 -25.45 -0.39 -36.13
C PRO A 161 -25.01 0.81 -35.31
N MET A 162 -24.15 0.58 -34.28
CA MET A 162 -23.63 1.66 -33.43
C MET A 162 -22.57 2.48 -34.21
N VAL A 163 -21.68 1.82 -34.95
CA VAL A 163 -20.68 2.48 -35.80
C VAL A 163 -21.35 3.31 -36.88
N ASP A 164 -22.32 2.75 -37.60
CA ASP A 164 -23.04 3.43 -38.68
C ASP A 164 -23.86 4.64 -38.22
N ARG A 165 -24.17 4.72 -36.94
CA ARG A 165 -24.87 5.88 -36.32
C ARG A 165 -23.92 7.04 -35.97
N VAL A 166 -22.66 6.77 -35.75
CA VAL A 166 -21.70 7.75 -35.22
C VAL A 166 -20.74 8.24 -36.31
N TRP A 167 -20.57 7.47 -37.36
CA TRP A 167 -19.71 7.77 -38.51
C TRP A 167 -20.56 7.97 -39.73
#